data_fc496cbedb94fcdd2a49dab3c9d191e5
#
_entry.id   fc496cbedb94fcdd2a49dab3c9d191e5
#
_cell.length_a   1.000
_cell.length_b   1.000
_cell.length_c   1.000
_cell.angle_alpha   90.00
_cell.angle_beta   90.00
_cell.angle_gamma   90.00
#
_symmetry.space_group_name_H-M   'P 1'
#
loop_
_entity.id
_entity.type
_entity.pdbx_description
1 polymer ?
#
loop_
_entity_poly.entity_id
_entity_poly.type
_entity_poly.pdbx_seq_one_letter_code
_entity_poly.pdbx_strand_id
1 'polypeptide(L)'
;MISNSMVKDLFVRDFDKKLHAKATQIATNDGITLASIVADAVDKWIKNHEKNRHRHNLILYDNETTLSKLLEEIDKLASSNWFKSSCGSAKHYGMQYLNKRHWFDATTGNYNKLLENPQETGTKVLEIIGNKIGNKFPLTVAFLVEDLAREKSVKKAVGFCEWYEKKSLPGITYCIANTSNVISGSFDDLFDLFNVHSAVFLSKGFKLYKLRLDEERFYSLLI
;
A
#
# COMPACT_ATOMS: atom_id res chain seq x y z
N MET A 1 -17.37 29.19 23.50
CA MET A 1 -18.06 27.98 23.97
C MET A 1 -17.03 26.87 24.07
N ILE A 2 -16.63 26.54 25.29
CA ILE A 2 -15.64 25.48 25.55
C ILE A 2 -16.40 24.14 25.44
N SER A 3 -16.10 23.34 24.44
CA SER A 3 -16.61 21.98 24.30
C SER A 3 -16.15 21.16 25.50
N ASN A 4 -17.09 20.78 26.37
CA ASN A 4 -16.86 19.79 27.42
C ASN A 4 -16.53 18.45 26.73
N SER A 5 -15.27 18.11 26.59
CA SER A 5 -14.87 16.75 26.23
C SER A 5 -15.29 15.82 27.37
N MET A 6 -16.37 15.07 27.18
CA MET A 6 -16.75 14.00 28.12
C MET A 6 -15.63 12.99 28.18
N VAL A 7 -14.86 13.00 29.26
CA VAL A 7 -13.90 11.94 29.59
C VAL A 7 -14.73 10.66 29.83
N LYS A 8 -14.48 9.61 29.08
CA LYS A 8 -15.13 8.30 29.25
C LYS A 8 -14.15 7.34 29.92
N ASP A 9 -14.66 6.60 30.88
CA ASP A 9 -13.87 5.53 31.51
C ASP A 9 -13.70 4.33 30.55
N LEU A 10 -12.49 3.80 30.48
CA LEU A 10 -12.16 2.59 29.75
C LEU A 10 -11.93 1.44 30.75
N PHE A 11 -12.78 0.42 30.70
CA PHE A 11 -12.63 -0.78 31.51
C PHE A 11 -12.13 -1.94 30.65
N VAL A 12 -10.97 -2.50 31.02
CA VAL A 12 -10.41 -3.68 30.37
C VAL A 12 -10.51 -4.85 31.34
N ARG A 13 -11.28 -5.90 30.96
CA ARG A 13 -11.38 -7.16 31.72
C ARG A 13 -10.25 -8.10 31.29
N ASP A 14 -9.80 -8.94 32.20
CA ASP A 14 -8.80 -9.98 31.97
C ASP A 14 -7.47 -9.47 31.40
N PHE A 15 -7.07 -8.24 31.78
CA PHE A 15 -5.78 -7.68 31.40
C PHE A 15 -4.64 -8.51 32.04
N ASP A 16 -3.62 -8.85 31.25
CA ASP A 16 -2.50 -9.66 31.70
C ASP A 16 -1.78 -9.02 32.90
N LYS A 17 -1.68 -9.76 34.02
CA LYS A 17 -1.13 -9.24 35.29
C LYS A 17 0.33 -8.81 35.18
N LYS A 18 1.14 -9.53 34.36
CA LYS A 18 2.58 -9.18 34.19
C LYS A 18 2.72 -7.92 33.37
N LEU A 19 1.90 -7.78 32.30
CA LEU A 19 1.89 -6.59 31.48
C LEU A 19 1.41 -5.37 32.27
N HIS A 20 0.36 -5.53 33.11
CA HIS A 20 -0.13 -4.48 33.99
C HIS A 20 0.96 -4.01 34.97
N ALA A 21 1.61 -4.95 35.69
CA ALA A 21 2.67 -4.62 36.65
C ALA A 21 3.84 -3.88 35.97
N LYS A 22 4.26 -4.35 34.77
CA LYS A 22 5.34 -3.71 34.01
C LYS A 22 4.97 -2.30 33.54
N ALA A 23 3.75 -2.12 33.03
CA ALA A 23 3.28 -0.80 32.61
C ALA A 23 3.16 0.17 33.80
N THR A 24 2.68 -0.31 34.97
CA THR A 24 2.61 0.49 36.22
C THR A 24 3.99 0.90 36.67
N GLN A 25 4.98 -0.01 36.64
CA GLN A 25 6.36 0.30 37.02
C GLN A 25 6.97 1.38 36.12
N ILE A 26 6.76 1.27 34.79
CA ILE A 26 7.22 2.28 33.82
C ILE A 26 6.56 3.62 34.11
N ALA A 27 5.22 3.64 34.26
CA ALA A 27 4.47 4.84 34.57
C ALA A 27 5.03 5.58 35.82
N THR A 28 5.32 4.83 36.88
CA THR A 28 5.88 5.36 38.11
C THR A 28 7.27 5.93 37.89
N ASN A 29 8.14 5.21 37.18
CA ASN A 29 9.52 5.65 36.91
C ASN A 29 9.58 6.91 36.06
N ASP A 30 8.68 7.03 35.11
CA ASP A 30 8.65 8.14 34.14
C ASP A 30 7.77 9.31 34.61
N GLY A 31 7.16 9.21 35.80
CA GLY A 31 6.29 10.25 36.38
C GLY A 31 5.01 10.51 35.59
N ILE A 32 4.53 9.50 34.84
CA ILE A 32 3.30 9.56 34.02
C ILE A 32 2.23 8.62 34.58
N THR A 33 1.00 8.74 34.14
CA THR A 33 -0.08 7.87 34.60
C THR A 33 -0.20 6.60 33.73
N LEU A 34 -0.66 5.50 34.32
CA LEU A 34 -0.97 4.29 33.56
C LEU A 34 -2.01 4.56 32.45
N ALA A 35 -2.98 5.44 32.72
CA ALA A 35 -3.96 5.88 31.75
C ALA A 35 -3.33 6.56 30.53
N SER A 36 -2.27 7.36 30.74
CA SER A 36 -1.49 7.98 29.65
C SER A 36 -0.81 6.92 28.77
N ILE A 37 -0.16 5.91 29.39
CA ILE A 37 0.47 4.82 28.64
C ILE A 37 -0.57 4.06 27.82
N VAL A 38 -1.73 3.76 28.40
CA VAL A 38 -2.80 3.05 27.69
C VAL A 38 -3.36 3.90 26.54
N ALA A 39 -3.57 5.20 26.78
CA ALA A 39 -4.05 6.12 25.75
C ALA A 39 -3.07 6.20 24.55
N ASP A 40 -1.77 6.33 24.83
CA ASP A 40 -0.73 6.34 23.80
C ASP A 40 -0.64 5.01 23.03
N ALA A 41 -0.76 3.89 23.73
CA ALA A 41 -0.76 2.57 23.10
C ALA A 41 -1.97 2.37 22.19
N VAL A 42 -3.15 2.79 22.63
CA VAL A 42 -4.40 2.73 21.85
C VAL A 42 -4.33 3.68 20.66
N ASP A 43 -3.86 4.91 20.83
CA ASP A 43 -3.67 5.88 19.74
C ASP A 43 -2.70 5.36 18.68
N LYS A 44 -1.55 4.82 19.11
CA LYS A 44 -0.60 4.15 18.20
C LYS A 44 -1.20 2.95 17.50
N TRP A 45 -1.99 2.16 18.22
CA TRP A 45 -2.67 1.01 17.62
C TRP A 45 -3.71 1.45 16.58
N ILE A 46 -4.53 2.47 16.89
CA ILE A 46 -5.51 3.06 15.97
C ILE A 46 -4.79 3.61 14.73
N LYS A 47 -3.77 4.44 14.91
CA LYS A 47 -2.99 5.01 13.81
C LYS A 47 -2.37 3.93 12.92
N ASN A 48 -1.82 2.88 13.52
CA ASN A 48 -1.28 1.74 12.77
C ASN A 48 -2.39 0.94 12.07
N HIS A 49 -3.56 0.83 12.68
CA HIS A 49 -4.70 0.12 12.09
C HIS A 49 -5.32 0.92 10.94
N GLU A 50 -5.41 2.24 11.08
CA GLU A 50 -5.88 3.14 10.02
C GLU A 50 -4.89 3.20 8.85
N LYS A 51 -3.58 3.26 9.10
CA LYS A 51 -2.55 3.08 8.07
C LYS A 51 -2.66 1.72 7.38
N ASN A 52 -3.06 0.66 8.09
CA ASN A 52 -3.27 -0.68 7.52
C ASN A 52 -4.56 -0.80 6.69
N ARG A 53 -5.48 0.20 6.72
CA ARG A 53 -6.65 0.23 5.84
C ARG A 53 -6.30 0.64 4.41
N HIS A 54 -5.23 1.41 4.23
CA HIS A 54 -4.65 1.75 2.95
C HIS A 54 -3.27 1.08 2.86
N ARG A 55 -3.13 0.13 1.97
CA ARG A 55 -1.84 -0.52 1.68
C ARG A 55 -1.52 -0.34 0.22
N HIS A 56 -0.53 0.47 -0.04
CA HIS A 56 0.03 0.69 -1.37
C HIS A 56 1.38 -0.02 -1.44
N ASN A 57 1.41 -1.17 -2.09
CA ASN A 57 2.59 -2.04 -2.14
C ASN A 57 3.16 -2.07 -3.55
N LEU A 58 4.48 -2.11 -3.66
CA LEU A 58 5.17 -2.35 -4.92
C LEU A 58 5.59 -3.83 -5.01
N ILE A 59 5.31 -4.47 -6.14
CA ILE A 59 5.81 -5.81 -6.43
C ILE A 59 6.59 -5.75 -7.75
N LEU A 60 7.87 -6.07 -7.68
CA LEU A 60 8.74 -6.18 -8.84
C LEU A 60 8.80 -7.63 -9.31
N TYR A 61 8.64 -7.84 -10.61
CA TYR A 61 8.74 -9.16 -11.24
C TYR A 61 9.77 -9.16 -12.37
N ASP A 62 10.30 -10.34 -12.73
CA ASP A 62 11.36 -10.49 -13.73
C ASP A 62 10.87 -10.92 -15.12
N ASN A 63 9.77 -11.70 -15.18
CA ASN A 63 9.24 -12.22 -16.45
C ASN A 63 7.75 -12.56 -16.37
N GLU A 64 7.11 -12.80 -17.52
CA GLU A 64 5.68 -13.08 -17.61
C GLU A 64 5.23 -14.35 -16.87
N THR A 65 6.09 -15.36 -16.78
CA THR A 65 5.77 -16.59 -16.04
C THR A 65 5.65 -16.30 -14.55
N THR A 66 6.57 -15.51 -14.00
CA THR A 66 6.54 -15.04 -12.62
C THR A 66 5.31 -14.14 -12.39
N LEU A 67 5.02 -13.22 -13.32
CA LEU A 67 3.83 -12.37 -13.25
C LEU A 67 2.55 -13.19 -13.23
N SER A 68 2.43 -14.18 -14.11
CA SER A 68 1.25 -15.05 -14.18
C SER A 68 0.96 -15.74 -12.85
N LYS A 69 2.00 -16.30 -12.22
CA LYS A 69 1.90 -16.97 -10.93
C LYS A 69 1.55 -15.99 -9.79
N LEU A 70 2.17 -14.83 -9.79
CA LEU A 70 1.87 -13.76 -8.84
C LEU A 70 0.38 -13.37 -8.91
N LEU A 71 -0.14 -13.13 -10.12
CA LEU A 71 -1.54 -12.75 -10.32
C LEU A 71 -2.51 -13.87 -9.93
N GLU A 72 -2.14 -15.13 -10.16
CA GLU A 72 -2.92 -16.29 -9.71
C GLU A 72 -3.04 -16.31 -8.18
N GLU A 73 -1.94 -16.08 -7.46
CA GLU A 73 -1.95 -16.05 -6.00
C GLU A 73 -2.71 -14.83 -5.44
N ILE A 74 -2.57 -13.65 -6.06
CA ILE A 74 -3.36 -12.47 -5.69
C ILE A 74 -4.85 -12.73 -5.89
N ASP A 75 -5.25 -13.35 -6.99
CA ASP A 75 -6.65 -13.65 -7.28
C ASP A 75 -7.24 -14.68 -6.29
N LYS A 76 -6.45 -15.69 -5.88
CA LYS A 76 -6.83 -16.67 -4.85
C LYS A 76 -6.99 -16.04 -3.46
N LEU A 77 -6.12 -15.08 -3.10
CA LEU A 77 -6.20 -14.38 -1.82
C LEU A 77 -7.42 -13.46 -1.73
N ALA A 78 -7.89 -12.97 -2.87
CA ALA A 78 -9.04 -12.09 -2.92
C ALA A 78 -10.33 -12.82 -2.61
N SER A 79 -10.92 -12.55 -1.46
CA SER A 79 -12.22 -13.09 -1.06
C SER A 79 -13.33 -12.70 -2.05
N SER A 80 -14.37 -13.54 -2.18
CA SER A 80 -15.50 -13.32 -3.08
C SER A 80 -16.30 -12.03 -2.79
N ASN A 81 -16.22 -11.52 -1.56
CA ASN A 81 -16.85 -10.27 -1.15
C ASN A 81 -15.94 -9.04 -1.34
N TRP A 82 -14.76 -9.19 -1.90
CA TRP A 82 -13.89 -8.07 -2.23
C TRP A 82 -14.26 -7.47 -3.59
N PHE A 83 -14.05 -6.16 -3.74
CA PHE A 83 -14.11 -5.49 -5.03
C PHE A 83 -12.74 -5.57 -5.69
N LYS A 84 -12.64 -6.35 -6.76
CA LYS A 84 -11.41 -6.57 -7.50
C LYS A 84 -11.34 -5.64 -8.71
N SER A 85 -10.33 -4.78 -8.76
CA SER A 85 -10.10 -3.87 -9.88
C SER A 85 -8.67 -3.93 -10.40
N SER A 86 -8.49 -3.57 -11.67
CA SER A 86 -7.19 -3.48 -12.31
C SER A 86 -7.04 -2.17 -13.08
N CYS A 87 -5.80 -1.67 -13.16
CA CYS A 87 -5.42 -0.45 -13.87
C CYS A 87 -4.20 -0.71 -14.75
N GLY A 88 -4.29 -0.47 -16.03
CA GLY A 88 -3.16 -0.68 -16.94
C GLY A 88 -3.57 -0.66 -18.42
N SER A 89 -2.59 -0.80 -19.29
CA SER A 89 -2.83 -0.94 -20.74
C SER A 89 -3.60 -2.23 -21.03
N ALA A 90 -4.65 -2.14 -21.83
CA ALA A 90 -5.39 -3.33 -22.30
C ALA A 90 -4.50 -4.34 -23.06
N LYS A 91 -3.34 -3.88 -23.56
CA LYS A 91 -2.34 -4.73 -24.22
C LYS A 91 -1.39 -5.42 -23.24
N HIS A 92 -1.35 -4.96 -21.97
CA HIS A 92 -0.49 -5.54 -20.96
C HIS A 92 -0.95 -6.96 -20.62
N TYR A 93 0.00 -7.90 -20.57
CA TYR A 93 -0.30 -9.32 -20.28
C TYR A 93 -1.10 -9.48 -18.98
N GLY A 94 -0.70 -8.79 -17.92
CA GLY A 94 -1.38 -8.84 -16.62
C GLY A 94 -2.82 -8.34 -16.68
N MET A 95 -3.12 -7.29 -17.46
CA MET A 95 -4.48 -6.81 -17.68
C MET A 95 -5.34 -7.85 -18.40
N GLN A 96 -4.81 -8.48 -19.45
CA GLN A 96 -5.51 -9.54 -20.17
C GLN A 96 -5.79 -10.75 -19.26
N TYR A 97 -4.84 -11.09 -18.40
CA TYR A 97 -4.96 -12.16 -17.42
C TYR A 97 -6.08 -11.88 -16.41
N LEU A 98 -6.13 -10.67 -15.84
CA LEU A 98 -7.11 -10.26 -14.84
C LEU A 98 -8.50 -10.08 -15.45
N ASN A 99 -8.60 -9.53 -16.66
CA ASN A 99 -9.88 -9.38 -17.38
C ASN A 99 -10.55 -10.72 -17.65
N LYS A 100 -9.79 -11.78 -18.00
CA LYS A 100 -10.31 -13.15 -18.13
C LYS A 100 -10.89 -13.71 -16.83
N ARG A 101 -10.54 -13.13 -15.67
CA ARG A 101 -11.01 -13.49 -14.33
C ARG A 101 -12.04 -12.51 -13.78
N HIS A 102 -12.64 -11.70 -14.67
CA HIS A 102 -13.70 -10.75 -14.33
C HIS A 102 -13.30 -9.68 -13.31
N TRP A 103 -12.00 -9.30 -13.28
CA TRP A 103 -11.58 -8.10 -12.59
C TRP A 103 -12.11 -6.87 -13.31
N PHE A 104 -12.54 -5.87 -12.54
CA PHE A 104 -13.02 -4.60 -13.10
C PHE A 104 -11.85 -3.80 -13.66
N ASP A 105 -11.81 -3.58 -14.98
CA ASP A 105 -10.84 -2.69 -15.62
C ASP A 105 -11.27 -1.23 -15.39
N ALA A 106 -10.56 -0.54 -14.47
CA ALA A 106 -10.85 0.84 -14.10
C ALA A 106 -10.32 1.86 -15.13
N THR A 107 -9.47 1.42 -16.07
CA THR A 107 -8.81 2.30 -17.06
C THR A 107 -9.37 2.20 -18.45
N THR A 108 -10.39 1.35 -18.67
CA THR A 108 -11.02 1.19 -19.99
C THR A 108 -11.39 2.54 -20.62
N GLY A 109 -10.88 2.79 -21.82
CA GLY A 109 -11.13 4.02 -22.59
C GLY A 109 -10.36 5.27 -22.13
N ASN A 110 -9.67 5.23 -20.98
CA ASN A 110 -8.97 6.39 -20.42
C ASN A 110 -7.46 6.19 -20.29
N TYR A 111 -6.92 5.03 -20.64
CA TYR A 111 -5.55 4.68 -20.31
C TYR A 111 -4.51 5.62 -20.94
N ASN A 112 -4.62 6.00 -22.22
CA ASN A 112 -3.68 6.92 -22.86
C ASN A 112 -3.70 8.30 -22.19
N LYS A 113 -4.89 8.79 -21.82
CA LYS A 113 -5.02 10.04 -21.07
C LYS A 113 -4.39 9.94 -19.67
N LEU A 114 -4.45 8.75 -19.05
CA LEU A 114 -3.80 8.49 -17.75
C LEU A 114 -2.28 8.57 -17.86
N LEU A 115 -1.68 8.09 -18.95
CA LEU A 115 -0.23 8.23 -19.19
C LEU A 115 0.20 9.67 -19.51
N GLU A 116 -0.65 10.45 -20.16
CA GLU A 116 -0.38 11.85 -20.47
C GLU A 116 -0.53 12.75 -19.24
N ASN A 117 -1.65 12.61 -18.51
CA ASN A 117 -2.03 13.41 -17.35
C ASN A 117 -2.40 12.51 -16.16
N PRO A 118 -1.41 11.84 -15.50
CA PRO A 118 -1.67 10.79 -14.53
C PRO A 118 -2.52 11.24 -13.34
N GLN A 119 -2.31 12.44 -12.82
CA GLN A 119 -3.01 12.93 -11.63
C GLN A 119 -4.46 13.33 -11.93
N GLU A 120 -4.70 14.05 -13.03
CA GLU A 120 -6.05 14.46 -13.42
C GLU A 120 -6.91 13.25 -13.79
N THR A 121 -6.39 12.41 -14.70
CA THR A 121 -7.12 11.22 -15.15
C THR A 121 -7.21 10.17 -14.05
N GLY A 122 -6.17 10.07 -13.21
CA GLY A 122 -6.17 9.23 -12.01
C GLY A 122 -7.32 9.58 -11.07
N THR A 123 -7.61 10.86 -10.85
CA THR A 123 -8.77 11.29 -10.04
C THR A 123 -10.07 10.70 -10.59
N LYS A 124 -10.30 10.78 -11.90
CA LYS A 124 -11.48 10.21 -12.56
C LYS A 124 -11.55 8.67 -12.41
N VAL A 125 -10.39 7.99 -12.54
CA VAL A 125 -10.30 6.53 -12.33
C VAL A 125 -10.66 6.16 -10.89
N LEU A 126 -10.17 6.93 -9.91
CA LEU A 126 -10.49 6.70 -8.50
C LEU A 126 -11.98 6.94 -8.19
N GLU A 127 -12.60 7.95 -8.80
CA GLU A 127 -14.04 8.18 -8.70
C GLU A 127 -14.85 7.01 -9.29
N ILE A 128 -14.44 6.48 -10.45
CA ILE A 128 -15.06 5.30 -11.07
C ILE A 128 -14.96 4.09 -10.13
N ILE A 129 -13.81 3.85 -9.54
CA ILE A 129 -13.59 2.78 -8.55
C ILE A 129 -14.49 3.04 -7.34
N GLY A 130 -14.45 4.24 -6.75
CA GLY A 130 -15.22 4.61 -5.57
C GLY A 130 -16.73 4.38 -5.75
N ASN A 131 -17.28 4.75 -6.90
CA ASN A 131 -18.69 4.56 -7.21
C ASN A 131 -19.11 3.08 -7.34
N LYS A 132 -18.15 2.18 -7.60
CA LYS A 132 -18.43 0.74 -7.79
C LYS A 132 -18.12 -0.12 -6.57
N ILE A 133 -17.29 0.34 -5.65
CA ILE A 133 -16.88 -0.42 -4.45
C ILE A 133 -18.07 -0.78 -3.57
N GLY A 134 -18.99 0.16 -3.34
CA GLY A 134 -20.06 -0.02 -2.35
C GLY A 134 -19.47 -0.32 -0.97
N ASN A 135 -19.97 -1.37 -0.32
CA ASN A 135 -19.50 -1.82 1.01
C ASN A 135 -18.42 -2.92 0.94
N LYS A 136 -17.85 -3.16 -0.25
CA LYS A 136 -16.83 -4.21 -0.43
C LYS A 136 -15.44 -3.68 -0.07
N PHE A 137 -14.56 -4.59 0.37
CA PHE A 137 -13.15 -4.26 0.57
C PHE A 137 -12.44 -4.17 -0.79
N PRO A 138 -11.81 -3.04 -1.15
CA PRO A 138 -11.17 -2.89 -2.46
C PRO A 138 -9.79 -3.52 -2.51
N LEU A 139 -9.55 -4.26 -3.59
CA LEU A 139 -8.25 -4.76 -3.99
C LEU A 139 -7.98 -4.31 -5.42
N THR A 140 -6.91 -3.53 -5.61
CA THR A 140 -6.52 -3.01 -6.90
C THR A 140 -5.15 -3.55 -7.32
N VAL A 141 -5.02 -3.98 -8.57
CA VAL A 141 -3.74 -4.29 -9.22
C VAL A 141 -3.48 -3.25 -10.29
N ALA A 142 -2.35 -2.54 -10.20
CA ALA A 142 -2.00 -1.46 -11.10
C ALA A 142 -0.65 -1.72 -11.79
N PHE A 143 -0.62 -1.60 -13.11
CA PHE A 143 0.59 -1.70 -13.94
C PHE A 143 1.09 -0.32 -14.39
N LEU A 144 0.45 0.75 -13.93
CA LEU A 144 0.76 2.12 -14.35
C LEU A 144 2.18 2.55 -13.98
N VAL A 145 2.72 2.07 -12.84
CA VAL A 145 4.11 2.34 -12.44
C VAL A 145 5.09 1.84 -13.49
N GLU A 146 4.88 0.62 -14.00
CA GLU A 146 5.70 0.06 -15.07
C GLU A 146 5.64 0.89 -16.35
N ASP A 147 4.41 1.22 -16.77
CA ASP A 147 4.21 1.96 -18.02
C ASP A 147 4.75 3.38 -17.93
N LEU A 148 4.59 4.07 -16.79
CA LEU A 148 5.19 5.40 -16.58
C LEU A 148 6.71 5.34 -16.53
N ALA A 149 7.28 4.33 -15.86
CA ALA A 149 8.74 4.15 -15.82
C ALA A 149 9.32 3.92 -17.24
N ARG A 150 8.66 3.05 -18.02
CA ARG A 150 9.08 2.70 -19.38
C ARG A 150 8.90 3.85 -20.38
N GLU A 151 7.73 4.51 -20.38
CA GLU A 151 7.36 5.48 -21.43
C GLU A 151 7.77 6.91 -21.10
N LYS A 152 7.99 7.22 -19.83
CA LYS A 152 8.34 8.56 -19.36
C LYS A 152 9.63 8.53 -18.54
N SER A 153 9.57 8.17 -17.28
CA SER A 153 10.69 7.95 -16.36
C SER A 153 10.23 7.37 -15.03
N VAL A 154 11.16 6.78 -14.27
CA VAL A 154 10.91 6.32 -12.89
C VAL A 154 10.47 7.50 -12.02
N LYS A 155 11.07 8.69 -12.19
CA LYS A 155 10.66 9.92 -11.48
C LYS A 155 9.20 10.28 -11.69
N LYS A 156 8.66 10.08 -12.90
CA LYS A 156 7.22 10.30 -13.16
C LYS A 156 6.34 9.26 -12.47
N ALA A 157 6.79 8.01 -12.39
CA ALA A 157 6.13 6.97 -11.63
C ALA A 157 6.11 7.30 -10.13
N VAL A 158 7.23 7.77 -9.56
CA VAL A 158 7.32 8.27 -8.17
C VAL A 158 6.29 9.35 -7.91
N GLY A 159 6.29 10.41 -8.71
CA GLY A 159 5.36 11.55 -8.53
C GLY A 159 3.88 11.14 -8.64
N PHE A 160 3.55 10.11 -9.42
CA PHE A 160 2.21 9.54 -9.46
C PHE A 160 1.89 8.77 -8.15
N CYS A 161 2.82 7.95 -7.66
CA CYS A 161 2.64 7.20 -6.41
C CYS A 161 2.51 8.13 -5.20
N GLU A 162 3.30 9.20 -5.12
CA GLU A 162 3.16 10.23 -4.08
C GLU A 162 1.79 10.93 -4.12
N TRP A 163 1.30 11.21 -5.32
CA TRP A 163 -0.03 11.78 -5.48
C TRP A 163 -1.10 10.78 -5.03
N TYR A 164 -0.95 9.50 -5.39
CA TYR A 164 -1.89 8.44 -5.02
C TYR A 164 -1.95 8.23 -3.50
N GLU A 165 -0.79 8.22 -2.81
CA GLU A 165 -0.71 8.11 -1.35
C GLU A 165 -1.53 9.21 -0.64
N LYS A 166 -1.50 10.44 -1.16
CA LYS A 166 -2.27 11.57 -0.61
C LYS A 166 -3.79 11.39 -0.72
N LYS A 167 -4.26 10.46 -1.56
CA LYS A 167 -5.70 10.17 -1.71
C LYS A 167 -6.23 9.22 -0.65
N SER A 168 -5.36 8.49 0.04
CA SER A 168 -5.68 7.62 1.20
C SER A 168 -6.91 6.72 0.98
N LEU A 169 -7.04 6.14 -0.21
CA LEU A 169 -8.15 5.25 -0.52
C LEU A 169 -8.05 3.97 0.33
N PRO A 170 -9.15 3.55 0.96
CA PRO A 170 -9.13 2.31 1.73
C PRO A 170 -8.84 1.11 0.82
N GLY A 171 -8.22 0.06 1.39
CA GLY A 171 -7.99 -1.19 0.68
C GLY A 171 -6.53 -1.48 0.41
N ILE A 172 -6.30 -2.44 -0.47
CA ILE A 172 -4.97 -2.87 -0.88
C ILE A 172 -4.76 -2.53 -2.35
N THR A 173 -3.68 -1.82 -2.65
CA THR A 173 -3.21 -1.60 -4.01
C THR A 173 -1.84 -2.24 -4.19
N TYR A 174 -1.72 -3.09 -5.18
CA TYR A 174 -0.47 -3.63 -5.67
C TYR A 174 -0.07 -2.91 -6.95
N CYS A 175 0.94 -2.03 -6.88
CA CYS A 175 1.67 -1.59 -8.06
C CYS A 175 2.61 -2.70 -8.49
N ILE A 176 2.40 -3.25 -9.68
CA ILE A 176 3.21 -4.35 -10.21
C ILE A 176 4.01 -3.82 -11.38
N ALA A 177 5.33 -4.03 -11.35
CA ALA A 177 6.22 -3.54 -12.39
C ALA A 177 7.34 -4.55 -12.72
N ASN A 178 7.70 -4.61 -14.00
CA ASN A 178 8.87 -5.36 -14.42
C ASN A 178 10.14 -4.70 -13.90
N THR A 179 11.00 -5.49 -13.26
CA THR A 179 12.24 -5.01 -12.65
C THR A 179 13.10 -4.23 -13.63
N SER A 180 13.22 -4.69 -14.89
CA SER A 180 14.04 -4.04 -15.92
C SER A 180 13.58 -2.62 -16.25
N ASN A 181 12.27 -2.35 -16.20
CA ASN A 181 11.73 -1.02 -16.46
C ASN A 181 11.98 -0.03 -15.31
N VAL A 182 12.06 -0.54 -14.08
CA VAL A 182 12.23 0.29 -12.87
C VAL A 182 13.71 0.59 -12.62
N ILE A 183 14.60 -0.41 -12.75
CA ILE A 183 16.03 -0.21 -12.50
C ILE A 183 16.75 0.64 -13.57
N SER A 184 16.06 1.01 -14.64
CA SER A 184 16.59 1.94 -15.66
C SER A 184 16.67 3.41 -15.18
N GLY A 185 16.04 3.74 -14.05
CA GLY A 185 16.08 5.06 -13.44
C GLY A 185 17.38 5.35 -12.68
N SER A 186 17.48 6.56 -12.13
CA SER A 186 18.54 6.89 -11.18
C SER A 186 18.37 6.11 -9.89
N PHE A 187 19.45 5.97 -9.12
CA PHE A 187 19.42 5.32 -7.82
C PHE A 187 18.46 6.05 -6.84
N ASP A 188 18.49 7.39 -6.86
CA ASP A 188 17.61 8.23 -6.04
C ASP A 188 16.12 8.01 -6.41
N ASP A 189 15.79 8.02 -7.71
CA ASP A 189 14.42 7.76 -8.17
C ASP A 189 13.94 6.36 -7.75
N LEU A 190 14.84 5.38 -7.72
CA LEU A 190 14.52 4.01 -7.28
C LEU A 190 14.23 3.96 -5.78
N PHE A 191 15.05 4.63 -4.95
CA PHE A 191 14.81 4.75 -3.52
C PHE A 191 13.51 5.49 -3.21
N ASP A 192 13.25 6.59 -3.89
CA ASP A 192 12.01 7.35 -3.75
C ASP A 192 10.80 6.49 -4.11
N LEU A 193 10.90 5.68 -5.19
CA LEU A 193 9.85 4.74 -5.56
C LEU A 193 9.62 3.68 -4.47
N PHE A 194 10.67 3.19 -3.83
CA PHE A 194 10.54 2.22 -2.74
C PHE A 194 9.93 2.85 -1.48
N ASN A 195 10.36 4.05 -1.14
CA ASN A 195 9.94 4.76 0.07
C ASN A 195 8.47 5.22 0.02
N VAL A 196 7.94 5.53 -1.15
CA VAL A 196 6.52 5.91 -1.30
C VAL A 196 5.56 4.74 -1.08
N HIS A 197 6.03 3.50 -1.15
CA HIS A 197 5.20 2.32 -0.96
C HIS A 197 5.25 1.79 0.47
N SER A 198 4.13 1.29 0.98
CA SER A 198 4.02 0.68 2.32
C SER A 198 4.91 -0.56 2.50
N ALA A 199 5.14 -1.29 1.43
CA ALA A 199 6.06 -2.41 1.35
C ALA A 199 6.50 -2.65 -0.09
N VAL A 200 7.74 -3.14 -0.26
CA VAL A 200 8.31 -3.53 -1.55
C VAL A 200 8.59 -5.03 -1.53
N PHE A 201 8.19 -5.69 -2.60
CA PHE A 201 8.40 -7.13 -2.78
C PHE A 201 9.11 -7.42 -4.10
N LEU A 202 9.98 -8.41 -4.07
CA LEU A 202 10.55 -9.02 -5.27
C LEU A 202 9.90 -10.37 -5.51
N SER A 203 9.30 -10.56 -6.67
CA SER A 203 8.77 -11.85 -7.11
C SER A 203 9.77 -12.52 -8.01
N LYS A 204 10.27 -13.71 -7.61
CA LYS A 204 11.21 -14.51 -8.38
C LYS A 204 10.79 -15.97 -8.38
N GLY A 205 10.47 -16.50 -9.56
CA GLY A 205 9.91 -17.84 -9.69
C GLY A 205 8.58 -17.95 -8.92
N PHE A 206 8.53 -18.84 -7.90
CA PHE A 206 7.33 -19.04 -7.05
C PHE A 206 7.46 -18.39 -5.67
N LYS A 207 8.43 -17.50 -5.47
CA LYS A 207 8.73 -16.91 -4.17
C LYS A 207 8.56 -15.41 -4.21
N LEU A 208 8.03 -14.86 -3.09
CA LEU A 208 7.90 -13.44 -2.86
C LEU A 208 8.81 -13.04 -1.70
N TYR A 209 9.74 -12.13 -1.95
CA TYR A 209 10.72 -11.63 -0.98
C TYR A 209 10.34 -10.21 -0.60
N LYS A 210 10.09 -9.94 0.68
CA LYS A 210 9.88 -8.58 1.17
C LYS A 210 11.23 -7.90 1.36
N LEU A 211 11.41 -6.76 0.71
CA LEU A 211 12.57 -5.89 0.97
C LEU A 211 12.34 -5.12 2.28
N ARG A 212 13.38 -5.04 3.08
CA ARG A 212 13.44 -4.18 4.25
C ARG A 212 14.51 -3.12 3.96
N LEU A 213 14.06 -1.89 3.77
CA LEU A 213 14.93 -0.73 3.68
C LEU A 213 15.07 -0.20 5.11
N ASP A 214 16.17 -0.55 5.76
CA ASP A 214 16.46 -0.19 7.15
C ASP A 214 17.56 0.87 7.12
N GLU A 215 17.20 2.15 7.23
CA GLU A 215 18.15 3.26 7.18
C GLU A 215 19.21 3.17 8.28
N GLU A 216 18.85 2.60 9.44
CA GLU A 216 19.79 2.44 10.57
C GLU A 216 20.94 1.45 10.26
N ARG A 217 20.73 0.46 9.39
CA ARG A 217 21.77 -0.52 9.05
C ARG A 217 22.89 0.06 8.20
N PHE A 218 22.66 1.13 7.45
CA PHE A 218 23.69 1.72 6.61
C PHE A 218 24.78 2.39 7.48
N TYR A 219 24.41 3.07 8.54
CA TYR A 219 25.34 3.69 9.47
C TYR A 219 26.05 2.68 10.37
N SER A 220 25.43 1.58 10.74
CA SER A 220 26.03 0.53 11.56
C SER A 220 27.05 -0.33 10.81
N LEU A 221 27.07 -0.30 9.47
CA LEU A 221 28.08 -0.98 8.65
C LEU A 221 29.34 -0.13 8.45
N LEU A 222 29.29 1.17 8.75
CA LEU A 222 30.40 2.11 8.59
C LEU A 222 31.13 2.42 9.91
N ILE A 223 30.70 1.84 11.03
CA ILE A 223 31.31 1.88 12.35
C ILE A 223 31.89 0.51 12.73
#